data_1f62ca883f514e9752cefbb01cc494cf
#
_entry.id   1f62ca883f514e9752cefbb01cc494cf
#
_cell.length_a   1.000
_cell.length_b   1.000
_cell.length_c   1.000
_cell.angle_alpha   90.00
_cell.angle_beta   90.00
_cell.angle_gamma   90.00
#
_symmetry.space_group_name_H-M   'P 1'
#
loop_
_entity.id
_entity.type
_entity.pdbx_description
1 polymer ?
#
loop_
_entity_poly.entity_id
_entity_poly.type
_entity_poly.pdbx_seq_one_letter_code
_entity_poly.pdbx_strand_id
1 'polypeptide(L)'
;HFGAGNIGRGFLGQLYCESGYATVFIDVESEVVDALNSRGSYTVDLVSDEGTETRTISAVSAVHASDPDKAAVTLAQASIASTAVGMHALPHIAPVIAASIPLRFSDPHAQPLDIILCENIHDGEAHMRALVRKHLPADWHQVLDEKVGFVEASIGRMVPTRTRAQQEADILAVAVEPYCELPVDAHAFRGALPPVKHLLPTANFKGYVERKLFVHNLTHAATAYLGYRRGYTYISEAIRDAEVRKSVEGAGLESCRALVQKHGLDAESLESHRQDLIRRYHNRALADQVERVARDPRRKLGRDDRLIGAMLLCLDQGIVPDSIASVTAAALTYDNPVDPVALELQKYLRASGLDAVLKDICRIDPGSDAAGLIKKYYNKKQSTN
;
A
#
# COMPACT_ATOMS: atom_id res chain seq x y z
N HIS A 1 -11.46 5.59 13.25
CA HIS A 1 -10.64 5.44 12.05
C HIS A 1 -10.56 6.77 11.31
N PHE A 2 -9.36 7.23 11.02
CA PHE A 2 -9.13 8.42 10.20
C PHE A 2 -9.15 8.07 8.72
N GLY A 3 -10.07 8.69 7.96
CA GLY A 3 -10.27 8.49 6.53
C GLY A 3 -11.35 7.47 6.20
N ALA A 4 -12.51 7.93 5.76
CA ALA A 4 -13.61 7.09 5.27
C ALA A 4 -13.49 6.81 3.75
N GLY A 5 -12.27 6.75 3.23
CA GLY A 5 -11.97 6.42 1.84
C GLY A 5 -12.11 4.93 1.53
N ASN A 6 -11.55 4.52 0.39
CA ASN A 6 -11.63 3.13 -0.08
C ASN A 6 -10.99 2.11 0.87
N ILE A 7 -9.84 2.44 1.47
CA ILE A 7 -9.17 1.56 2.45
C ILE A 7 -9.92 1.60 3.79
N GLY A 8 -10.32 2.78 4.26
CA GLY A 8 -11.08 2.90 5.51
C GLY A 8 -12.37 2.08 5.49
N ARG A 9 -13.25 2.32 4.53
CA ARG A 9 -14.52 1.60 4.41
C ARG A 9 -14.36 0.18 3.87
N GLY A 10 -13.54 0.04 2.80
CA GLY A 10 -13.42 -1.24 2.07
C GLY A 10 -12.47 -2.24 2.71
N PHE A 11 -11.74 -1.88 3.76
CA PHE A 11 -10.85 -2.81 4.44
C PHE A 11 -10.99 -2.73 5.96
N LEU A 12 -10.55 -1.62 6.58
CA LEU A 12 -10.55 -1.51 8.06
C LEU A 12 -11.96 -1.60 8.64
N GLY A 13 -12.94 -0.93 8.03
CA GLY A 13 -14.33 -0.99 8.47
C GLY A 13 -14.92 -2.39 8.42
N GLN A 14 -14.57 -3.20 7.40
CA GLN A 14 -14.95 -4.61 7.34
C GLN A 14 -14.32 -5.40 8.49
N LEU A 15 -13.00 -5.28 8.69
CA LEU A 15 -12.29 -5.99 9.76
C LEU A 15 -12.86 -5.68 11.13
N TYR A 16 -13.13 -4.42 11.41
CA TYR A 16 -13.69 -3.98 12.68
C TYR A 16 -15.12 -4.46 12.89
N CYS A 17 -15.99 -4.34 11.89
CA CYS A 17 -17.36 -4.83 11.94
C CYS A 17 -17.40 -6.36 12.17
N GLU A 18 -16.62 -7.14 11.43
CA GLU A 18 -16.54 -8.60 11.57
C GLU A 18 -15.93 -9.03 12.92
N SER A 19 -15.23 -8.12 13.61
CA SER A 19 -14.63 -8.32 14.92
C SER A 19 -15.52 -7.80 16.06
N GLY A 20 -16.70 -7.26 15.75
CA GLY A 20 -17.67 -6.78 16.74
C GLY A 20 -17.41 -5.36 17.25
N TYR A 21 -16.54 -4.58 16.59
CA TYR A 21 -16.32 -3.17 16.93
C TYR A 21 -17.35 -2.25 16.27
N ALA A 22 -17.79 -1.24 16.99
CA ALA A 22 -18.43 -0.05 16.41
C ALA A 22 -17.33 0.88 15.86
N THR A 23 -17.48 1.35 14.62
CA THR A 23 -16.48 2.18 13.96
C THR A 23 -16.95 3.62 13.83
N VAL A 24 -16.17 4.56 14.38
CA VAL A 24 -16.37 5.99 14.13
C VAL A 24 -15.32 6.45 13.13
N PHE A 25 -15.75 6.87 11.95
CA PHE A 25 -14.86 7.46 10.95
C PHE A 25 -14.64 8.95 11.23
N ILE A 26 -13.44 9.46 10.94
CA ILE A 26 -13.14 10.90 10.94
C ILE A 26 -12.73 11.25 9.51
N ASP A 27 -13.52 12.08 8.83
CA ASP A 27 -13.28 12.41 7.42
C ASP A 27 -13.60 13.88 7.11
N VAL A 28 -13.06 14.39 6.02
CA VAL A 28 -13.26 15.76 5.52
C VAL A 28 -14.45 15.88 4.56
N GLU A 29 -14.93 14.77 3.99
CA GLU A 29 -15.99 14.73 2.99
C GLU A 29 -17.37 14.75 3.67
N SER A 30 -18.01 15.92 3.71
CA SER A 30 -19.29 16.12 4.41
C SER A 30 -20.38 15.14 3.95
N GLU A 31 -20.50 14.89 2.64
CA GLU A 31 -21.50 13.97 2.09
C GLU A 31 -21.31 12.53 2.61
N VAL A 32 -20.06 12.09 2.75
CA VAL A 32 -19.72 10.78 3.30
C VAL A 32 -20.04 10.71 4.79
N VAL A 33 -19.67 11.76 5.55
CA VAL A 33 -19.95 11.86 6.98
C VAL A 33 -21.47 11.84 7.25
N ASP A 34 -22.24 12.63 6.51
CA ASP A 34 -23.70 12.72 6.64
C ASP A 34 -24.37 11.39 6.27
N ALA A 35 -23.91 10.74 5.21
CA ALA A 35 -24.43 9.45 4.77
C ALA A 35 -24.14 8.34 5.80
N LEU A 36 -22.92 8.30 6.38
CA LEU A 36 -22.58 7.35 7.45
C LEU A 36 -23.45 7.54 8.68
N ASN A 37 -23.65 8.79 9.11
CA ASN A 37 -24.45 9.12 10.28
C ASN A 37 -25.95 8.85 10.08
N SER A 38 -26.48 9.10 8.88
CA SER A 38 -27.89 8.89 8.58
C SER A 38 -28.24 7.40 8.41
N ARG A 39 -27.32 6.60 7.85
CA ARG A 39 -27.60 5.19 7.56
C ARG A 39 -27.11 4.23 8.65
N GLY A 40 -26.06 4.56 9.39
CA GLY A 40 -25.44 3.70 10.38
C GLY A 40 -24.82 2.40 9.80
N SER A 41 -24.82 2.29 8.47
CA SER A 41 -24.29 1.12 7.74
C SER A 41 -23.96 1.45 6.30
N TYR A 42 -23.16 0.60 5.65
CA TYR A 42 -22.86 0.61 4.21
C TYR A 42 -22.52 -0.79 3.71
N THR A 43 -22.40 -0.94 2.39
CA THR A 43 -22.06 -2.22 1.76
C THR A 43 -20.63 -2.24 1.24
N VAL A 44 -20.01 -3.43 1.36
CA VAL A 44 -18.73 -3.78 0.72
C VAL A 44 -18.99 -4.98 -0.20
N ASP A 45 -18.71 -4.80 -1.49
CA ASP A 45 -18.80 -5.86 -2.47
C ASP A 45 -17.44 -6.56 -2.61
N LEU A 46 -17.37 -7.83 -2.22
CA LEU A 46 -16.22 -8.68 -2.46
C LEU A 46 -16.32 -9.22 -3.90
N VAL A 47 -15.51 -8.66 -4.80
CA VAL A 47 -15.60 -8.96 -6.23
C VAL A 47 -14.52 -9.95 -6.68
N SER A 48 -14.93 -11.03 -7.35
CA SER A 48 -14.04 -12.02 -7.93
C SER A 48 -14.58 -12.52 -9.29
N ASP A 49 -13.80 -13.31 -10.02
CA ASP A 49 -14.26 -13.95 -11.26
C ASP A 49 -15.39 -14.97 -11.00
N GLU A 50 -15.54 -15.42 -9.76
CA GLU A 50 -16.58 -16.38 -9.32
C GLU A 50 -17.91 -15.69 -9.00
N GLY A 51 -17.88 -14.37 -8.82
CA GLY A 51 -19.05 -13.53 -8.52
C GLY A 51 -18.79 -12.44 -7.52
N THR A 52 -19.86 -11.82 -7.05
CA THR A 52 -19.83 -10.76 -6.05
C THR A 52 -20.56 -11.23 -4.79
N GLU A 53 -19.88 -11.11 -3.66
CA GLU A 53 -20.49 -11.30 -2.34
C GLU A 53 -20.62 -9.93 -1.65
N THR A 54 -21.84 -9.50 -1.34
CA THR A 54 -22.09 -8.22 -0.67
C THR A 54 -22.09 -8.42 0.84
N ARG A 55 -21.26 -7.66 1.55
CA ARG A 55 -21.19 -7.59 3.01
C ARG A 55 -21.79 -6.28 3.51
N THR A 56 -22.67 -6.34 4.50
CA THR A 56 -23.18 -5.14 5.20
C THR A 56 -22.27 -4.85 6.38
N ILE A 57 -21.72 -3.64 6.39
CA ILE A 57 -20.92 -3.09 7.50
C ILE A 57 -21.82 -2.21 8.33
N SER A 58 -22.09 -2.62 9.54
CA SER A 58 -23.02 -1.95 10.49
C SER A 58 -22.28 -1.34 11.69
N ALA A 59 -23.02 -0.68 12.58
CA ALA A 59 -22.49 0.01 13.74
C ALA A 59 -21.42 1.05 13.37
N VAL A 60 -21.68 1.84 12.34
CA VAL A 60 -20.79 2.89 11.86
C VAL A 60 -21.40 4.27 12.06
N SER A 61 -20.54 5.23 12.36
CA SER A 61 -20.86 6.66 12.41
C SER A 61 -19.65 7.47 11.97
N ALA A 62 -19.76 8.79 11.89
CA ALA A 62 -18.64 9.63 11.50
C ALA A 62 -18.64 10.97 12.25
N VAL A 63 -17.45 11.55 12.37
CA VAL A 63 -17.19 12.91 12.84
C VAL A 63 -16.54 13.66 11.69
N HIS A 64 -17.02 14.87 11.40
CA HIS A 64 -16.39 15.71 10.39
C HIS A 64 -15.06 16.27 10.92
N ALA A 65 -14.01 16.24 10.12
CA ALA A 65 -12.67 16.66 10.53
C ALA A 65 -12.55 18.16 10.87
N SER A 66 -13.54 18.99 10.51
CA SER A 66 -13.62 20.38 10.93
C SER A 66 -14.07 20.55 12.40
N ASP A 67 -14.45 19.47 13.08
CA ASP A 67 -14.73 19.44 14.52
C ASP A 67 -13.61 18.65 15.24
N PRO A 68 -12.42 19.26 15.41
CA PRO A 68 -11.27 18.60 16.01
C PRO A 68 -11.48 18.22 17.47
N ASP A 69 -12.28 18.96 18.22
CA ASP A 69 -12.56 18.69 19.63
C ASP A 69 -13.37 17.40 19.76
N LYS A 70 -14.43 17.26 18.97
CA LYS A 70 -15.24 16.03 18.93
C LYS A 70 -14.42 14.84 18.44
N ALA A 71 -13.55 15.04 17.43
CA ALA A 71 -12.65 14.01 16.95
C ALA A 71 -11.66 13.56 18.04
N ALA A 72 -11.07 14.49 18.80
CA ALA A 72 -10.16 14.18 19.90
C ALA A 72 -10.86 13.43 21.05
N VAL A 73 -12.07 13.85 21.43
CA VAL A 73 -12.89 13.13 22.44
C VAL A 73 -13.22 11.71 21.96
N THR A 74 -13.62 11.57 20.70
CA THR A 74 -13.91 10.26 20.10
C THR A 74 -12.69 9.35 20.14
N LEU A 75 -11.51 9.86 19.76
CA LEU A 75 -10.26 9.11 19.78
C LEU A 75 -9.85 8.74 21.22
N ALA A 76 -10.02 9.65 22.18
CA ALA A 76 -9.72 9.40 23.60
C ALA A 76 -10.51 8.21 24.17
N GLN A 77 -11.70 7.95 23.66
CA GLN A 77 -12.59 6.86 24.10
C GLN A 77 -12.38 5.55 23.31
N ALA A 78 -11.60 5.58 22.22
CA ALA A 78 -11.45 4.43 21.35
C ALA A 78 -10.65 3.30 22.01
N SER A 79 -11.06 2.04 21.76
CA SER A 79 -10.29 0.85 22.17
C SER A 79 -9.08 0.62 21.28
N ILE A 80 -9.19 0.98 20.00
CA ILE A 80 -8.14 0.94 18.99
C ILE A 80 -8.40 2.03 17.97
N ALA A 81 -7.37 2.56 17.37
CA ALA A 81 -7.49 3.50 16.27
C ALA A 81 -6.69 3.06 15.03
N SER A 82 -6.98 3.68 13.89
CA SER A 82 -6.22 3.47 12.66
C SER A 82 -6.33 4.66 11.72
N THR A 83 -5.40 4.76 10.76
CA THR A 83 -5.34 5.82 9.77
C THR A 83 -5.29 5.25 8.35
N ALA A 84 -5.95 5.89 7.41
CA ALA A 84 -5.85 5.65 5.97
C ALA A 84 -6.20 6.94 5.21
N VAL A 85 -5.53 8.03 5.56
CA VAL A 85 -5.75 9.38 5.01
C VAL A 85 -4.75 9.76 3.92
N GLY A 86 -3.69 8.93 3.76
CA GLY A 86 -2.56 9.21 2.90
C GLY A 86 -1.49 10.08 3.59
N MET A 87 -0.24 9.92 3.16
CA MET A 87 0.94 10.51 3.78
C MET A 87 0.84 12.05 3.95
N HIS A 88 0.30 12.74 2.96
CA HIS A 88 0.18 14.21 2.98
C HIS A 88 -0.85 14.73 4.01
N ALA A 89 -1.78 13.90 4.45
CA ALA A 89 -2.78 14.28 5.44
C ALA A 89 -2.35 13.97 6.89
N LEU A 90 -1.29 13.20 7.12
CA LEU A 90 -0.80 12.88 8.46
C LEU A 90 -0.52 14.12 9.33
N PRO A 91 0.11 15.19 8.81
CA PRO A 91 0.32 16.43 9.59
C PRO A 91 -0.99 17.08 10.07
N HIS A 92 -2.10 16.88 9.34
CA HIS A 92 -3.40 17.48 9.70
C HIS A 92 -4.14 16.70 10.77
N ILE A 93 -3.92 15.39 10.91
CA ILE A 93 -4.54 14.58 11.97
C ILE A 93 -3.69 14.55 13.26
N ALA A 94 -2.39 14.84 13.17
CA ALA A 94 -1.50 14.84 14.33
C ALA A 94 -1.96 15.76 15.48
N PRO A 95 -2.49 16.98 15.25
CA PRO A 95 -3.04 17.82 16.32
C PRO A 95 -4.21 17.18 17.05
N VAL A 96 -5.10 16.47 16.34
CA VAL A 96 -6.25 15.76 16.93
C VAL A 96 -5.77 14.60 17.82
N ILE A 97 -4.76 13.84 17.33
CA ILE A 97 -4.14 12.77 18.13
C ILE A 97 -3.50 13.36 19.39
N ALA A 98 -2.74 14.45 19.26
CA ALA A 98 -2.12 15.13 20.41
C ALA A 98 -3.17 15.59 21.44
N ALA A 99 -4.26 16.20 20.99
CA ALA A 99 -5.34 16.66 21.87
C ALA A 99 -6.06 15.51 22.61
N SER A 100 -6.13 14.32 22.01
CA SER A 100 -6.77 13.15 22.62
C SER A 100 -5.97 12.55 23.80
N ILE A 101 -4.65 12.77 23.83
CA ILE A 101 -3.75 12.16 24.83
C ILE A 101 -4.07 12.66 26.26
N PRO A 102 -4.10 13.96 26.54
CA PRO A 102 -4.50 14.45 27.86
C PRO A 102 -5.93 14.05 28.23
N LEU A 103 -6.85 14.03 27.27
CA LEU A 103 -8.24 13.62 27.51
C LEU A 103 -8.35 12.16 27.98
N ARG A 104 -7.60 11.26 27.34
CA ARG A 104 -7.59 9.84 27.68
C ARG A 104 -6.85 9.58 28.99
N PHE A 105 -5.64 10.08 29.13
CA PHE A 105 -4.72 9.72 30.20
C PHE A 105 -4.82 10.62 31.43
N SER A 106 -5.83 11.51 31.49
CA SER A 106 -6.27 12.11 32.74
C SER A 106 -6.83 11.06 33.72
N ASP A 107 -7.34 9.95 33.20
CA ASP A 107 -7.64 8.75 33.97
C ASP A 107 -6.35 7.90 34.12
N PRO A 108 -5.81 7.72 35.33
CA PRO A 108 -4.61 6.92 35.56
C PRO A 108 -4.77 5.43 35.21
N HIS A 109 -6.02 4.94 35.15
CA HIS A 109 -6.35 3.56 34.77
C HIS A 109 -6.60 3.37 33.27
N ALA A 110 -6.52 4.44 32.47
CA ALA A 110 -6.71 4.36 31.03
C ALA A 110 -5.72 3.38 30.39
N GLN A 111 -6.28 2.48 29.57
CA GLN A 111 -5.47 1.52 28.81
C GLN A 111 -4.67 2.26 27.71
N PRO A 112 -3.52 1.74 27.30
CA PRO A 112 -2.76 2.27 26.19
C PRO A 112 -3.64 2.46 24.95
N LEU A 113 -3.22 3.36 24.05
CA LEU A 113 -3.89 3.62 22.79
C LEU A 113 -2.96 3.19 21.65
N ASP A 114 -3.36 2.18 20.89
CA ASP A 114 -2.64 1.76 19.70
C ASP A 114 -3.32 2.29 18.43
N ILE A 115 -2.55 2.91 17.55
CA ILE A 115 -3.01 3.53 16.30
C ILE A 115 -2.34 2.82 15.12
N ILE A 116 -3.10 2.04 14.37
CA ILE A 116 -2.60 1.30 13.20
C ILE A 116 -2.46 2.27 12.02
N LEU A 117 -1.25 2.42 11.50
CA LEU A 117 -0.91 3.29 10.38
C LEU A 117 -1.01 2.48 9.07
N CYS A 118 -2.00 2.81 8.24
CA CYS A 118 -2.24 2.11 6.97
C CYS A 118 -1.69 2.87 5.75
N GLU A 119 -0.90 3.88 5.97
CA GLU A 119 -0.21 4.64 4.93
C GLU A 119 0.99 3.87 4.35
N ASN A 120 1.27 4.10 3.08
CA ASN A 120 2.45 3.54 2.44
C ASN A 120 3.66 4.49 2.66
N ILE A 121 4.23 4.44 3.87
CA ILE A 121 5.33 5.29 4.30
C ILE A 121 6.43 4.45 4.96
N HIS A 122 7.70 4.85 4.78
CA HIS A 122 8.82 4.30 5.53
C HIS A 122 8.94 4.96 6.89
N ASP A 123 9.27 4.17 7.93
CA ASP A 123 9.41 4.65 9.31
C ASP A 123 8.19 5.46 9.80
N GLY A 124 6.99 4.95 9.47
CA GLY A 124 5.71 5.61 9.75
C GLY A 124 5.49 5.86 11.23
N GLU A 125 5.91 4.94 12.09
CA GLU A 125 5.90 5.07 13.55
C GLU A 125 6.67 6.31 14.02
N ALA A 126 7.95 6.40 13.65
CA ALA A 126 8.80 7.52 14.05
C ALA A 126 8.30 8.85 13.47
N HIS A 127 7.82 8.83 12.23
CA HIS A 127 7.26 10.01 11.57
C HIS A 127 6.01 10.53 12.27
N MET A 128 5.04 9.64 12.55
CA MET A 128 3.80 10.05 13.22
C MET A 128 4.06 10.50 14.66
N ARG A 129 4.92 9.80 15.41
CA ARG A 129 5.31 10.18 16.76
C ARG A 129 5.93 11.58 16.79
N ALA A 130 6.81 11.89 15.83
CA ALA A 130 7.41 13.22 15.72
C ALA A 130 6.38 14.31 15.38
N LEU A 131 5.41 14.01 14.52
CA LEU A 131 4.32 14.94 14.21
C LEU A 131 3.44 15.23 15.43
N VAL A 132 3.00 14.19 16.16
CA VAL A 132 2.15 14.33 17.34
C VAL A 132 2.90 15.08 18.45
N ARG A 133 4.17 14.78 18.69
CA ARG A 133 5.01 15.44 19.70
C ARG A 133 5.08 16.95 19.52
N LYS A 134 5.06 17.46 18.27
CA LYS A 134 5.08 18.91 17.98
C LYS A 134 3.86 19.66 18.50
N HIS A 135 2.72 18.97 18.63
CA HIS A 135 1.45 19.54 19.05
C HIS A 135 1.08 19.19 20.50
N LEU A 136 1.88 18.34 21.15
CA LEU A 136 1.62 17.85 22.51
C LEU A 136 2.45 18.66 23.52
N PRO A 137 1.84 19.15 24.64
CA PRO A 137 2.61 19.77 25.74
C PRO A 137 3.69 18.84 26.28
N ALA A 138 4.84 19.42 26.68
CA ALA A 138 6.01 18.66 27.10
C ALA A 138 5.75 17.67 28.25
N ASP A 139 4.87 18.03 29.17
CA ASP A 139 4.50 17.19 30.31
C ASP A 139 3.85 15.85 29.92
N TRP A 140 3.34 15.76 28.68
CA TRP A 140 2.69 14.56 28.14
C TRP A 140 3.60 13.74 27.24
N HIS A 141 4.85 14.16 26.99
CA HIS A 141 5.75 13.45 26.07
C HIS A 141 6.11 12.05 26.58
N GLN A 142 6.28 11.87 27.90
CA GLN A 142 6.54 10.54 28.47
C GLN A 142 5.32 9.61 28.25
N VAL A 143 4.11 10.12 28.44
CA VAL A 143 2.88 9.35 28.21
C VAL A 143 2.75 8.94 26.74
N LEU A 144 3.08 9.84 25.80
CA LEU A 144 3.14 9.52 24.37
C LEU A 144 4.09 8.34 24.10
N ASP A 145 5.26 8.33 24.69
CA ASP A 145 6.27 7.30 24.44
C ASP A 145 5.90 5.95 25.07
N GLU A 146 5.32 5.96 26.26
CA GLU A 146 5.03 4.76 27.03
C GLU A 146 3.67 4.13 26.74
N LYS A 147 2.65 4.97 26.44
CA LYS A 147 1.25 4.54 26.38
C LYS A 147 0.60 4.67 24.99
N VAL A 148 1.28 5.29 24.01
CA VAL A 148 0.73 5.40 22.66
C VAL A 148 1.57 4.62 21.67
N GLY A 149 0.98 3.56 21.10
CA GLY A 149 1.57 2.77 20.03
C GLY A 149 1.21 3.34 18.65
N PHE A 150 2.20 3.56 17.79
CA PHE A 150 1.98 3.79 16.36
C PHE A 150 2.41 2.53 15.62
N VAL A 151 1.43 1.75 15.19
CA VAL A 151 1.62 0.40 14.68
C VAL A 151 1.59 0.43 13.15
N GLU A 152 2.72 0.24 12.52
CA GLU A 152 2.79 0.17 11.06
C GLU A 152 2.05 -1.07 10.53
N ALA A 153 1.33 -0.90 9.41
CA ALA A 153 0.61 -1.97 8.72
C ALA A 153 0.99 -2.07 7.24
N SER A 154 0.92 -3.28 6.71
CA SER A 154 1.17 -3.55 5.31
C SER A 154 -0.13 -3.85 4.57
N ILE A 155 -0.66 -2.87 3.81
CA ILE A 155 -1.93 -3.00 3.10
C ILE A 155 -1.70 -3.67 1.74
N GLY A 156 -2.17 -4.90 1.60
CA GLY A 156 -2.04 -5.71 0.38
C GLY A 156 -3.34 -5.91 -0.40
N ARG A 157 -4.48 -5.39 0.10
CA ARG A 157 -5.79 -5.52 -0.56
C ARG A 157 -5.88 -4.60 -1.77
N MET A 158 -6.27 -5.16 -2.92
CA MET A 158 -6.56 -4.37 -4.11
C MET A 158 -8.00 -3.86 -4.07
N VAL A 159 -8.14 -2.56 -4.34
CA VAL A 159 -9.43 -1.88 -4.37
C VAL A 159 -9.61 -1.28 -5.77
N PRO A 160 -10.59 -1.76 -6.55
CA PRO A 160 -10.86 -1.24 -7.88
C PRO A 160 -11.31 0.22 -7.83
N THR A 161 -11.00 0.96 -8.87
CA THR A 161 -11.50 2.33 -9.04
C THR A 161 -12.98 2.28 -9.44
N ARG A 162 -13.84 2.90 -8.65
CA ARG A 162 -15.26 3.03 -8.99
C ARG A 162 -15.46 4.04 -10.11
N THR A 163 -16.36 3.72 -11.03
CA THR A 163 -16.82 4.68 -12.04
C THR A 163 -17.64 5.79 -11.38
N ARG A 164 -17.75 6.93 -12.06
CA ARG A 164 -18.56 8.04 -11.58
C ARG A 164 -20.02 7.62 -11.35
N ALA A 165 -20.61 6.85 -12.25
CA ALA A 165 -21.97 6.33 -12.12
C ALA A 165 -22.14 5.43 -10.87
N GLN A 166 -21.15 4.59 -10.54
CA GLN A 166 -21.17 3.78 -9.32
C GLN A 166 -21.06 4.64 -8.05
N GLN A 167 -20.29 5.74 -8.10
CA GLN A 167 -20.16 6.67 -6.97
C GLN A 167 -21.46 7.46 -6.76
N GLU A 168 -22.11 7.89 -7.84
CA GLU A 168 -23.39 8.61 -7.81
C GLU A 168 -24.56 7.71 -7.35
N ALA A 169 -24.52 6.42 -7.68
CA ALA A 169 -25.54 5.45 -7.25
C ALA A 169 -25.52 5.20 -5.73
N ASP A 170 -24.35 5.06 -5.13
CA ASP A 170 -24.17 4.99 -3.66
C ASP A 170 -22.78 5.50 -3.28
N ILE A 171 -22.72 6.63 -2.60
CA ILE A 171 -21.48 7.26 -2.17
C ILE A 171 -20.70 6.41 -1.17
N LEU A 172 -21.37 5.57 -0.38
CA LEU A 172 -20.77 4.75 0.67
C LEU A 172 -20.31 3.38 0.18
N ALA A 173 -20.94 2.81 -0.85
CA ALA A 173 -20.59 1.48 -1.33
C ALA A 173 -19.12 1.40 -1.77
N VAL A 174 -18.47 0.30 -1.51
CA VAL A 174 -17.06 0.04 -1.91
C VAL A 174 -16.97 -1.36 -2.48
N ALA A 175 -16.24 -1.52 -3.60
CA ALA A 175 -15.89 -2.83 -4.13
C ALA A 175 -14.42 -3.14 -3.78
N VAL A 176 -14.12 -4.38 -3.41
CA VAL A 176 -12.79 -4.85 -3.04
C VAL A 176 -12.61 -6.31 -3.44
N GLU A 177 -11.37 -6.76 -3.56
CA GLU A 177 -11.10 -8.20 -3.68
C GLU A 177 -11.34 -8.96 -2.37
N PRO A 178 -11.51 -10.29 -2.39
CA PRO A 178 -11.72 -11.09 -1.18
C PRO A 178 -10.52 -11.10 -0.21
N TYR A 179 -9.27 -10.91 -0.69
CA TYR A 179 -8.08 -10.87 0.18
C TYR A 179 -8.21 -9.84 1.30
N CYS A 180 -7.92 -10.24 2.56
CA CYS A 180 -8.34 -9.47 3.73
C CYS A 180 -7.33 -9.53 4.89
N GLU A 181 -6.06 -9.90 4.66
CA GLU A 181 -5.04 -9.95 5.71
C GLU A 181 -4.43 -8.58 5.99
N LEU A 182 -4.23 -8.25 7.27
CA LEU A 182 -3.61 -7.02 7.76
C LEU A 182 -2.36 -7.33 8.58
N PRO A 183 -1.19 -7.52 7.95
CA PRO A 183 0.07 -7.63 8.66
C PRO A 183 0.42 -6.34 9.37
N VAL A 184 0.81 -6.44 10.65
CA VAL A 184 1.17 -5.30 11.52
C VAL A 184 2.43 -5.60 12.32
N ASP A 185 3.17 -4.55 12.70
CA ASP A 185 4.32 -4.69 13.59
C ASP A 185 3.87 -5.07 15.01
N ALA A 186 4.20 -6.31 15.42
CA ALA A 186 3.85 -6.81 16.73
C ALA A 186 4.54 -6.06 17.87
N HIS A 187 5.72 -5.46 17.63
CA HIS A 187 6.52 -4.79 18.67
C HIS A 187 6.09 -3.35 18.92
N ALA A 188 5.28 -2.76 18.02
CA ALA A 188 4.85 -1.38 18.12
C ALA A 188 3.64 -1.18 19.06
N PHE A 189 2.93 -2.24 19.43
CA PHE A 189 1.82 -2.17 20.37
C PHE A 189 2.30 -1.82 21.78
N ARG A 190 1.54 -0.96 22.43
CA ARG A 190 1.71 -0.61 23.87
C ARG A 190 0.68 -1.31 24.75
N GLY A 191 -0.48 -1.62 24.18
CA GLY A 191 -1.54 -2.41 24.82
C GLY A 191 -1.47 -3.90 24.46
N ALA A 192 -2.50 -4.63 24.90
CA ALA A 192 -2.70 -6.00 24.45
C ALA A 192 -3.08 -6.01 22.95
N LEU A 193 -2.68 -7.06 22.24
CA LEU A 193 -3.08 -7.25 20.85
C LEU A 193 -4.61 -7.27 20.75
N PRO A 194 -5.21 -6.40 19.91
CA PRO A 194 -6.65 -6.33 19.78
C PRO A 194 -7.18 -7.57 19.05
N PRO A 195 -8.33 -8.12 19.47
CA PRO A 195 -8.95 -9.29 18.84
C PRO A 195 -9.62 -8.91 17.50
N VAL A 196 -8.84 -8.37 16.57
CA VAL A 196 -9.30 -8.03 15.22
C VAL A 196 -9.05 -9.20 14.28
N LYS A 197 -10.12 -9.68 13.62
CA LYS A 197 -10.01 -10.74 12.61
C LYS A 197 -9.06 -10.33 11.49
N HIS A 198 -8.29 -11.30 11.00
CA HIS A 198 -7.30 -11.11 9.93
C HIS A 198 -6.16 -10.13 10.26
N LEU A 199 -6.08 -9.63 11.49
CA LEU A 199 -4.88 -8.95 11.97
C LEU A 199 -3.77 -10.00 12.12
N LEU A 200 -2.61 -9.74 11.50
CA LEU A 200 -1.45 -10.63 11.54
C LEU A 200 -0.26 -9.92 12.21
N PRO A 201 -0.17 -9.96 13.55
CA PRO A 201 0.99 -9.42 14.24
C PRO A 201 2.25 -10.20 13.85
N THR A 202 3.28 -9.50 13.39
CA THR A 202 4.54 -10.11 12.98
C THR A 202 5.74 -9.45 13.66
N ALA A 203 6.64 -10.27 14.19
CA ALA A 203 7.89 -9.80 14.78
C ALA A 203 8.90 -9.33 13.72
N ASN A 204 8.83 -9.88 12.50
CA ASN A 204 9.68 -9.48 11.37
C ASN A 204 8.90 -8.58 10.42
N PHE A 205 8.37 -7.47 10.91
CA PHE A 205 7.53 -6.57 10.11
C PHE A 205 8.29 -5.96 8.91
N LYS A 206 9.58 -5.64 9.08
CA LYS A 206 10.42 -5.15 7.97
C LYS A 206 10.46 -6.12 6.79
N GLY A 207 10.55 -7.41 7.06
CA GLY A 207 10.47 -8.45 6.03
C GLY A 207 9.12 -8.43 5.29
N TYR A 208 8.03 -8.16 6.01
CA TYR A 208 6.69 -8.04 5.42
C TYR A 208 6.50 -6.77 4.57
N VAL A 209 7.07 -5.65 4.98
CA VAL A 209 7.10 -4.41 4.18
C VAL A 209 7.87 -4.65 2.88
N GLU A 210 9.07 -5.23 2.97
CA GLU A 210 9.86 -5.56 1.79
C GLU A 210 9.19 -6.64 0.91
N ARG A 211 8.51 -7.64 1.50
CA ARG A 211 7.68 -8.60 0.76
C ARG A 211 6.61 -7.89 -0.08
N LYS A 212 5.89 -6.94 0.51
CA LYS A 212 4.91 -6.14 -0.24
C LYS A 212 5.56 -5.35 -1.36
N LEU A 213 6.67 -4.66 -1.07
CA LEU A 213 7.32 -3.78 -2.05
C LEU A 213 7.96 -4.58 -3.19
N PHE A 214 8.70 -5.64 -2.85
CA PHE A 214 9.56 -6.38 -3.78
C PHE A 214 8.93 -7.67 -4.34
N VAL A 215 7.77 -8.10 -3.83
CA VAL A 215 7.00 -9.18 -4.49
C VAL A 215 5.70 -8.63 -5.04
N HIS A 216 4.79 -8.11 -4.20
CA HIS A 216 3.48 -7.65 -4.66
C HIS A 216 3.60 -6.44 -5.62
N ASN A 217 4.20 -5.36 -5.18
CA ASN A 217 4.29 -4.14 -6.01
C ASN A 217 5.20 -4.33 -7.23
N LEU A 218 6.25 -5.16 -7.12
CA LEU A 218 7.12 -5.53 -8.24
C LEU A 218 6.33 -6.29 -9.30
N THR A 219 5.68 -7.41 -8.95
CA THR A 219 4.98 -8.26 -9.91
C THR A 219 3.77 -7.58 -10.52
N HIS A 220 3.10 -6.71 -9.76
CA HIS A 220 2.02 -5.87 -10.28
C HIS A 220 2.52 -4.87 -11.34
N ALA A 221 3.61 -4.14 -11.03
CA ALA A 221 4.24 -3.24 -11.98
C ALA A 221 4.81 -3.99 -13.21
N ALA A 222 5.40 -5.17 -13.00
CA ALA A 222 5.88 -6.04 -14.07
C ALA A 222 4.77 -6.41 -15.05
N THR A 223 3.62 -6.84 -14.53
CA THR A 223 2.44 -7.15 -15.33
C THR A 223 1.98 -5.92 -16.14
N ALA A 224 1.99 -4.74 -15.52
CA ALA A 224 1.57 -3.51 -16.18
C ALA A 224 2.54 -3.08 -17.29
N TYR A 225 3.84 -3.00 -17.04
CA TYR A 225 4.81 -2.54 -18.05
C TYR A 225 4.96 -3.52 -19.21
N LEU A 226 4.94 -4.83 -18.95
CA LEU A 226 4.97 -5.84 -19.99
C LEU A 226 3.64 -5.89 -20.75
N GLY A 227 2.51 -5.74 -20.05
CA GLY A 227 1.18 -5.66 -20.64
C GLY A 227 1.00 -4.44 -21.54
N TYR A 228 1.45 -3.26 -21.11
CA TYR A 228 1.45 -2.03 -21.91
C TYR A 228 2.18 -2.23 -23.26
N ARG A 229 3.35 -2.84 -23.22
CA ARG A 229 4.13 -3.13 -24.43
C ARG A 229 3.44 -4.04 -25.43
N ARG A 230 2.46 -4.84 -24.97
CA ARG A 230 1.66 -5.75 -25.80
C ARG A 230 0.27 -5.20 -26.12
N GLY A 231 -0.03 -3.96 -25.66
CA GLY A 231 -1.28 -3.30 -25.95
C GLY A 231 -2.47 -3.78 -25.12
N TYR A 232 -2.24 -4.46 -23.99
CA TYR A 232 -3.32 -4.85 -23.07
C TYR A 232 -3.84 -3.67 -22.29
N THR A 233 -5.16 -3.64 -22.07
CA THR A 233 -5.84 -2.59 -21.30
C THR A 233 -5.89 -2.94 -19.80
N TYR A 234 -6.08 -4.21 -19.47
CA TYR A 234 -6.27 -4.66 -18.11
C TYR A 234 -5.16 -5.60 -17.64
N ILE A 235 -4.84 -5.54 -16.35
CA ILE A 235 -3.89 -6.46 -15.68
C ILE A 235 -4.33 -7.91 -15.88
N SER A 236 -5.64 -8.17 -15.78
CA SER A 236 -6.20 -9.50 -15.97
C SER A 236 -6.08 -10.06 -17.39
N GLU A 237 -5.91 -9.22 -18.38
CA GLU A 237 -5.59 -9.64 -19.76
C GLU A 237 -4.09 -9.92 -19.88
N ALA A 238 -3.27 -8.97 -19.41
CA ALA A 238 -1.82 -9.06 -19.49
C ALA A 238 -1.26 -10.32 -18.81
N ILE A 239 -1.75 -10.68 -17.63
CA ILE A 239 -1.26 -11.86 -16.89
C ILE A 239 -1.65 -13.19 -17.55
N ARG A 240 -2.64 -13.22 -18.45
CA ARG A 240 -3.02 -14.41 -19.25
C ARG A 240 -2.08 -14.67 -20.42
N ASP A 241 -1.34 -13.65 -20.86
CA ASP A 241 -0.29 -13.83 -21.85
C ASP A 241 0.86 -14.65 -21.24
N ALA A 242 1.23 -15.77 -21.89
CA ALA A 242 2.21 -16.72 -21.36
C ALA A 242 3.61 -16.10 -21.18
N GLU A 243 4.04 -15.20 -22.08
CA GLU A 243 5.36 -14.56 -22.00
C GLU A 243 5.39 -13.49 -20.91
N VAL A 244 4.29 -12.71 -20.76
CA VAL A 244 4.14 -11.76 -19.66
C VAL A 244 4.17 -12.50 -18.35
N ARG A 245 3.33 -13.53 -18.19
CA ARG A 245 3.25 -14.35 -16.98
C ARG A 245 4.59 -14.96 -16.61
N LYS A 246 5.29 -15.58 -17.56
CA LYS A 246 6.61 -16.16 -17.32
C LYS A 246 7.61 -15.15 -16.76
N SER A 247 7.63 -13.93 -17.32
CA SER A 247 8.53 -12.86 -16.86
C SER A 247 8.15 -12.34 -15.48
N VAL A 248 6.85 -12.21 -15.21
CA VAL A 248 6.31 -11.78 -13.90
C VAL A 248 6.59 -12.82 -12.81
N GLU A 249 6.35 -14.10 -13.10
CA GLU A 249 6.66 -15.21 -12.21
C GLU A 249 8.14 -15.30 -11.91
N GLY A 250 9.00 -15.13 -12.93
CA GLY A 250 10.44 -15.09 -12.77
C GLY A 250 10.92 -13.96 -11.87
N ALA A 251 10.43 -12.74 -12.10
CA ALA A 251 10.76 -11.58 -11.27
C ALA A 251 10.33 -11.78 -9.80
N GLY A 252 9.11 -12.30 -9.59
CA GLY A 252 8.62 -12.64 -8.26
C GLY A 252 9.47 -13.70 -7.56
N LEU A 253 9.90 -14.75 -8.28
CA LEU A 253 10.72 -15.83 -7.74
C LEU A 253 12.12 -15.35 -7.35
N GLU A 254 12.77 -14.53 -8.19
CA GLU A 254 14.06 -13.92 -7.90
C GLU A 254 14.00 -13.13 -6.59
N SER A 255 12.99 -12.28 -6.44
CA SER A 255 12.77 -11.47 -5.24
C SER A 255 12.43 -12.32 -4.01
N CYS A 256 11.57 -13.33 -4.12
CA CYS A 256 11.25 -14.22 -3.01
C CYS A 256 12.50 -14.92 -2.46
N ARG A 257 13.36 -15.44 -3.33
CA ARG A 257 14.63 -16.06 -2.90
C ARG A 257 15.53 -15.11 -2.14
N ALA A 258 15.62 -13.86 -2.60
CA ALA A 258 16.43 -12.84 -1.94
C ALA A 258 15.85 -12.45 -0.56
N LEU A 259 14.54 -12.35 -0.44
CA LEU A 259 13.87 -12.07 0.84
C LEU A 259 14.02 -13.21 1.86
N VAL A 260 13.98 -14.47 1.42
CA VAL A 260 14.26 -15.62 2.29
C VAL A 260 15.68 -15.51 2.86
N GLN A 261 16.68 -15.23 2.03
CA GLN A 261 18.07 -15.11 2.46
C GLN A 261 18.31 -13.92 3.40
N LYS A 262 17.72 -12.76 3.08
CA LYS A 262 17.92 -11.54 3.87
C LYS A 262 17.20 -11.55 5.20
N HIS A 263 15.95 -12.00 5.22
CA HIS A 263 15.07 -11.87 6.37
C HIS A 263 14.75 -13.17 7.10
N GLY A 264 15.19 -14.32 6.58
CA GLY A 264 14.81 -15.62 7.12
C GLY A 264 13.30 -15.90 7.04
N LEU A 265 12.61 -15.30 6.06
CA LEU A 265 11.19 -15.56 5.86
C LEU A 265 10.98 -17.01 5.42
N ASP A 266 9.85 -17.58 5.82
CA ASP A 266 9.49 -18.93 5.43
C ASP A 266 9.29 -19.02 3.90
N ALA A 267 10.07 -19.90 3.28
CA ALA A 267 10.12 -20.02 1.82
C ALA A 267 8.80 -20.53 1.22
N GLU A 268 8.11 -21.46 1.90
CA GLU A 268 6.85 -22.03 1.44
C GLU A 268 5.71 -21.00 1.53
N SER A 269 5.65 -20.27 2.64
CA SER A 269 4.72 -19.16 2.83
C SER A 269 4.92 -18.06 1.78
N LEU A 270 6.19 -17.73 1.45
CA LEU A 270 6.50 -16.69 0.48
C LEU A 270 6.13 -17.12 -0.96
N GLU A 271 6.37 -18.40 -1.29
CA GLU A 271 5.96 -18.97 -2.58
C GLU A 271 4.44 -19.03 -2.70
N SER A 272 3.73 -19.44 -1.65
CA SER A 272 2.26 -19.43 -1.60
C SER A 272 1.71 -18.01 -1.80
N HIS A 273 2.32 -17.01 -1.15
CA HIS A 273 1.96 -15.60 -1.32
C HIS A 273 2.17 -15.12 -2.78
N ARG A 274 3.30 -15.49 -3.40
CA ARG A 274 3.59 -15.16 -4.79
C ARG A 274 2.56 -15.75 -5.76
N GLN A 275 2.22 -17.03 -5.56
CA GLN A 275 1.20 -17.73 -6.37
C GLN A 275 -0.19 -17.11 -6.17
N ASP A 276 -0.53 -16.74 -4.94
CA ASP A 276 -1.78 -16.04 -4.64
C ASP A 276 -1.87 -14.71 -5.38
N LEU A 277 -0.81 -13.91 -5.43
CA LEU A 277 -0.78 -12.66 -6.18
C LEU A 277 -1.05 -12.88 -7.67
N ILE A 278 -0.40 -13.88 -8.29
CA ILE A 278 -0.64 -14.21 -9.70
C ILE A 278 -2.12 -14.57 -9.92
N ARG A 279 -2.71 -15.39 -9.03
CA ARG A 279 -4.13 -15.74 -9.10
C ARG A 279 -5.03 -14.49 -8.99
N ARG A 280 -4.74 -13.58 -8.07
CA ARG A 280 -5.47 -12.32 -7.87
C ARG A 280 -5.41 -11.39 -9.08
N TYR A 281 -4.29 -11.37 -9.82
CA TYR A 281 -4.17 -10.58 -11.07
C TYR A 281 -5.10 -11.09 -12.18
N HIS A 282 -5.53 -12.34 -12.15
CA HIS A 282 -6.53 -12.86 -13.10
C HIS A 282 -7.94 -12.29 -12.89
N ASN A 283 -8.23 -11.71 -11.74
CA ASN A 283 -9.56 -11.21 -11.37
C ASN A 283 -10.01 -10.06 -12.29
N ARG A 284 -10.94 -10.33 -13.20
CA ARG A 284 -11.50 -9.35 -14.15
C ARG A 284 -12.40 -8.32 -13.47
N ALA A 285 -13.05 -8.73 -12.38
CA ALA A 285 -14.00 -7.86 -11.67
C ALA A 285 -13.30 -6.64 -11.02
N LEU A 286 -11.98 -6.71 -10.80
CA LEU A 286 -11.19 -5.55 -10.35
C LEU A 286 -11.08 -4.45 -11.42
N ALA A 287 -11.26 -4.78 -12.70
CA ALA A 287 -11.08 -3.86 -13.83
C ALA A 287 -9.79 -3.01 -13.71
N ASP A 288 -8.72 -3.65 -13.22
CA ASP A 288 -7.47 -2.96 -12.91
C ASP A 288 -6.70 -2.62 -14.19
N GLN A 289 -6.63 -1.33 -14.50
CA GLN A 289 -6.06 -0.84 -15.75
C GLN A 289 -4.53 -0.84 -15.72
N VAL A 290 -3.93 -1.34 -16.79
CA VAL A 290 -2.48 -1.34 -17.03
C VAL A 290 -1.90 0.08 -16.87
N GLU A 291 -2.55 1.09 -17.45
CA GLU A 291 -2.11 2.50 -17.37
C GLU A 291 -2.09 3.01 -15.93
N ARG A 292 -3.12 2.70 -15.13
CA ARG A 292 -3.18 3.08 -13.72
C ARG A 292 -2.00 2.49 -12.93
N VAL A 293 -1.72 1.21 -13.15
CA VAL A 293 -0.65 0.49 -12.44
C VAL A 293 0.73 0.92 -12.93
N ALA A 294 0.90 1.18 -14.22
CA ALA A 294 2.18 1.63 -14.81
C ALA A 294 2.53 3.09 -14.49
N ARG A 295 1.53 3.93 -14.13
CA ARG A 295 1.71 5.37 -13.89
C ARG A 295 2.88 5.68 -12.96
N ASP A 296 3.53 6.83 -13.22
CA ASP A 296 4.68 7.34 -12.47
C ASP A 296 5.88 6.38 -12.52
N PRO A 297 6.45 6.14 -13.71
CA PRO A 297 7.60 5.24 -13.87
C PRO A 297 8.86 5.78 -13.16
N ARG A 298 9.00 7.11 -13.03
CA ARG A 298 10.18 7.73 -12.39
C ARG A 298 10.31 7.31 -10.93
N ARG A 299 9.20 7.32 -10.17
CA ARG A 299 9.18 6.83 -8.79
C ARG A 299 9.50 5.34 -8.72
N LYS A 300 8.84 4.52 -9.56
CA LYS A 300 9.01 3.05 -9.56
C LYS A 300 10.40 2.58 -9.98
N LEU A 301 11.12 3.40 -10.74
CA LEU A 301 12.53 3.21 -11.10
C LEU A 301 13.51 3.77 -10.05
N GLY A 302 13.01 4.39 -8.98
CA GLY A 302 13.85 4.88 -7.89
C GLY A 302 14.63 3.74 -7.21
N ARG A 303 15.82 4.08 -6.64
CA ARG A 303 16.76 3.12 -6.03
C ARG A 303 16.10 2.21 -5.00
N ASP A 304 15.23 2.78 -4.17
CA ASP A 304 14.63 2.09 -3.02
C ASP A 304 13.20 1.59 -3.33
N ASP A 305 12.70 1.78 -4.57
CA ASP A 305 11.38 1.32 -4.99
C ASP A 305 11.47 -0.07 -5.66
N ARG A 306 10.33 -0.59 -6.03
CA ARG A 306 10.02 -1.99 -6.42
C ARG A 306 10.84 -2.60 -7.53
N LEU A 307 11.42 -1.81 -8.47
CA LEU A 307 12.21 -2.33 -9.57
C LEU A 307 13.70 -2.37 -9.21
N ILE A 308 14.32 -1.23 -9.03
CA ILE A 308 15.75 -1.14 -8.70
C ILE A 308 16.03 -1.71 -7.31
N GLY A 309 15.21 -1.40 -6.30
CA GLY A 309 15.40 -1.94 -4.96
C GLY A 309 15.36 -3.47 -4.92
N ALA A 310 14.42 -4.09 -5.66
CA ALA A 310 14.37 -5.55 -5.78
C ALA A 310 15.60 -6.13 -6.52
N MET A 311 16.09 -5.45 -7.58
CA MET A 311 17.33 -5.86 -8.26
C MET A 311 18.54 -5.83 -7.31
N LEU A 312 18.70 -4.73 -6.58
CA LEU A 312 19.80 -4.56 -5.64
C LEU A 312 19.73 -5.58 -4.51
N LEU A 313 18.53 -5.82 -3.96
CA LEU A 313 18.30 -6.88 -2.98
C LEU A 313 18.77 -8.25 -3.52
N CYS A 314 18.41 -8.61 -4.75
CA CYS A 314 18.84 -9.87 -5.34
C CYS A 314 20.36 -9.96 -5.47
N LEU A 315 21.00 -8.91 -5.99
CA LEU A 315 22.46 -8.87 -6.17
C LEU A 315 23.21 -8.95 -4.83
N ASP A 316 22.72 -8.25 -3.80
CA ASP A 316 23.28 -8.31 -2.43
C ASP A 316 23.21 -9.73 -1.83
N GLN A 317 22.27 -10.54 -2.29
CA GLN A 317 22.11 -11.95 -1.88
C GLN A 317 22.75 -12.94 -2.90
N GLY A 318 23.52 -12.46 -3.86
CA GLY A 318 24.18 -13.32 -4.86
C GLY A 318 23.24 -13.93 -5.89
N ILE A 319 22.03 -13.38 -6.04
CA ILE A 319 21.02 -13.83 -7.01
C ILE A 319 21.06 -12.90 -8.23
N VAL A 320 21.19 -13.46 -9.43
CA VAL A 320 21.14 -12.69 -10.68
C VAL A 320 19.69 -12.34 -11.02
N PRO A 321 19.28 -11.04 -11.03
CA PRO A 321 17.92 -10.62 -11.25
C PRO A 321 17.59 -10.42 -12.74
N ASP A 322 17.67 -11.47 -13.55
CA ASP A 322 17.50 -11.39 -15.01
C ASP A 322 16.06 -10.99 -15.40
N SER A 323 15.05 -11.56 -14.73
CA SER A 323 13.65 -11.25 -15.00
C SER A 323 13.31 -9.83 -14.53
N ILE A 324 13.79 -9.41 -13.37
CA ILE A 324 13.58 -8.04 -12.84
C ILE A 324 14.26 -7.03 -13.77
N ALA A 325 15.46 -7.31 -14.28
CA ALA A 325 16.15 -6.45 -15.24
C ALA A 325 15.37 -6.28 -16.54
N SER A 326 14.77 -7.36 -17.07
CA SER A 326 13.91 -7.32 -18.25
C SER A 326 12.67 -6.45 -18.03
N VAL A 327 12.03 -6.56 -16.86
CA VAL A 327 10.88 -5.71 -16.45
C VAL A 327 11.31 -4.24 -16.29
N THR A 328 12.47 -4.00 -15.68
CA THR A 328 13.03 -2.65 -15.52
C THR A 328 13.28 -1.99 -16.88
N ALA A 329 13.83 -2.73 -17.85
CA ALA A 329 13.98 -2.26 -19.22
C ALA A 329 12.62 -1.96 -19.89
N ALA A 330 11.55 -2.70 -19.55
CA ALA A 330 10.21 -2.39 -20.03
C ALA A 330 9.68 -1.08 -19.42
N ALA A 331 9.91 -0.85 -18.14
CA ALA A 331 9.51 0.38 -17.44
C ALA A 331 10.23 1.63 -18.01
N LEU A 332 11.51 1.51 -18.34
CA LEU A 332 12.31 2.57 -18.97
C LEU A 332 11.77 3.02 -20.34
N THR A 333 11.02 2.16 -21.02
CA THR A 333 10.44 2.45 -22.35
C THR A 333 8.92 2.74 -22.30
N TYR A 334 8.35 2.89 -21.09
CA TYR A 334 6.95 3.28 -20.94
C TYR A 334 6.75 4.75 -21.33
N ASP A 335 5.86 4.99 -22.31
CA ASP A 335 5.69 6.28 -22.98
C ASP A 335 4.23 6.70 -23.12
N ASN A 336 3.36 6.25 -22.19
CA ASN A 336 1.94 6.55 -22.25
C ASN A 336 1.70 8.07 -22.31
N PRO A 337 1.01 8.57 -23.35
CA PRO A 337 0.82 10.01 -23.61
C PRO A 337 -0.05 10.73 -22.54
N VAL A 338 -0.82 9.98 -21.75
CA VAL A 338 -1.64 10.56 -20.67
C VAL A 338 -0.90 10.61 -19.33
N ASP A 339 0.33 10.05 -19.25
CA ASP A 339 1.18 10.12 -18.05
C ASP A 339 2.29 11.17 -18.25
N PRO A 340 2.19 12.37 -17.65
CA PRO A 340 3.17 13.42 -17.82
C PRO A 340 4.57 13.00 -17.32
N VAL A 341 4.64 12.16 -16.28
CA VAL A 341 5.91 11.67 -15.73
C VAL A 341 6.59 10.69 -16.69
N ALA A 342 5.80 9.87 -17.40
CA ALA A 342 6.33 9.00 -18.45
C ALA A 342 6.90 9.83 -19.62
N LEU A 343 6.16 10.87 -20.06
CA LEU A 343 6.64 11.76 -21.13
C LEU A 343 7.93 12.50 -20.75
N GLU A 344 8.03 13.00 -19.51
CA GLU A 344 9.26 13.62 -18.99
C GLU A 344 10.42 12.63 -18.96
N LEU A 345 10.18 11.38 -18.50
CA LEU A 345 11.19 10.32 -18.52
C LEU A 345 11.69 10.04 -19.95
N GLN A 346 10.77 9.91 -20.91
CA GLN A 346 11.13 9.68 -22.31
C GLN A 346 11.90 10.87 -22.93
N LYS A 347 11.50 12.09 -22.60
CA LYS A 347 12.23 13.30 -23.02
C LYS A 347 13.66 13.32 -22.45
N TYR A 348 13.80 13.00 -21.16
CA TYR A 348 15.10 12.95 -20.50
C TYR A 348 15.98 11.83 -21.08
N LEU A 349 15.41 10.64 -21.28
CA LEU A 349 16.12 9.48 -21.87
C LEU A 349 16.64 9.79 -23.29
N ARG A 350 15.84 10.45 -24.13
CA ARG A 350 16.27 10.87 -25.49
C ARG A 350 17.35 11.94 -25.47
N ALA A 351 17.29 12.87 -24.54
CA ALA A 351 18.22 14.00 -24.46
C ALA A 351 19.57 13.61 -23.85
N SER A 352 19.56 12.79 -22.80
CA SER A 352 20.75 12.53 -21.95
C SER A 352 21.25 11.09 -22.01
N GLY A 353 20.50 10.19 -22.63
CA GLY A 353 20.84 8.78 -22.77
C GLY A 353 20.52 7.93 -21.54
N LEU A 354 20.66 6.61 -21.71
CA LEU A 354 20.33 5.63 -20.68
C LEU A 354 21.21 5.78 -19.43
N ASP A 355 22.50 6.03 -19.59
CA ASP A 355 23.42 6.15 -18.44
C ASP A 355 23.05 7.30 -17.50
N ALA A 356 22.58 8.43 -18.05
CA ALA A 356 22.06 9.52 -17.24
C ALA A 356 20.80 9.12 -16.46
N VAL A 357 19.87 8.40 -17.09
CA VAL A 357 18.66 7.87 -16.40
C VAL A 357 19.04 6.92 -15.28
N LEU A 358 19.99 6.00 -15.52
CA LEU A 358 20.47 5.06 -14.50
C LEU A 358 21.10 5.79 -13.30
N LYS A 359 21.88 6.85 -13.57
CA LYS A 359 22.53 7.65 -12.52
C LYS A 359 21.55 8.52 -11.76
N ASP A 360 20.74 9.33 -12.46
CA ASP A 360 20.00 10.43 -11.85
C ASP A 360 18.60 10.02 -11.35
N ILE A 361 17.98 9.04 -12.00
CA ILE A 361 16.63 8.54 -11.66
C ILE A 361 16.72 7.24 -10.87
N CYS A 362 17.43 6.24 -11.42
CA CYS A 362 17.59 4.95 -10.76
C CYS A 362 18.59 5.02 -9.58
N ARG A 363 19.45 6.04 -9.54
CA ARG A 363 20.48 6.25 -8.51
C ARG A 363 21.41 5.04 -8.36
N ILE A 364 21.80 4.45 -9.49
CA ILE A 364 22.80 3.39 -9.56
C ILE A 364 23.97 3.83 -10.44
N ASP A 365 25.15 3.26 -10.17
CA ASP A 365 26.32 3.49 -11.04
C ASP A 365 26.07 2.84 -12.42
N PRO A 366 26.21 3.59 -13.53
CA PRO A 366 26.07 3.05 -14.87
C PRO A 366 27.08 1.93 -15.23
N GLY A 367 28.16 1.79 -14.47
CA GLY A 367 29.14 0.71 -14.58
C GLY A 367 28.83 -0.52 -13.71
N SER A 368 27.79 -0.48 -12.86
CA SER A 368 27.44 -1.59 -11.95
C SER A 368 26.85 -2.80 -12.68
N ASP A 369 26.85 -3.96 -12.00
CA ASP A 369 26.22 -5.19 -12.48
C ASP A 369 24.73 -4.99 -12.76
N ALA A 370 24.03 -4.27 -11.89
CA ALA A 370 22.62 -3.91 -12.08
C ALA A 370 22.41 -3.14 -13.40
N ALA A 371 23.24 -2.12 -13.65
CA ALA A 371 23.19 -1.34 -14.88
C ALA A 371 23.52 -2.20 -16.11
N GLY A 372 24.49 -3.08 -16.02
CA GLY A 372 24.86 -4.02 -17.07
C GLY A 372 23.70 -4.93 -17.49
N LEU A 373 22.99 -5.49 -16.50
CA LEU A 373 21.79 -6.31 -16.74
C LEU A 373 20.66 -5.52 -17.39
N ILE A 374 20.38 -4.30 -16.92
CA ILE A 374 19.36 -3.44 -17.54
C ILE A 374 19.71 -3.10 -18.99
N LYS A 375 20.96 -2.72 -19.27
CA LYS A 375 21.46 -2.40 -20.62
C LYS A 375 21.33 -3.57 -21.57
N LYS A 376 21.62 -4.79 -21.12
CA LYS A 376 21.45 -6.04 -21.88
C LYS A 376 20.03 -6.17 -22.44
N TYR A 377 19.00 -5.95 -21.59
CA TYR A 377 17.60 -6.09 -21.99
C TYR A 377 17.07 -4.86 -22.73
N TYR A 378 17.54 -3.67 -22.40
CA TYR A 378 17.19 -2.43 -23.09
C TYR A 378 17.66 -2.44 -24.55
N ASN A 379 18.93 -2.80 -24.80
CA ASN A 379 19.52 -2.83 -26.14
C ASN A 379 18.96 -3.96 -27.03
N LYS A 380 18.72 -5.16 -26.46
CA LYS A 380 18.09 -6.27 -27.19
C LYS A 380 16.77 -5.87 -27.82
N LYS A 381 16.07 -4.95 -27.21
CA LYS A 381 14.78 -4.45 -27.65
C LYS A 381 14.84 -3.45 -28.80
N GLN A 382 15.88 -2.62 -28.83
CA GLN A 382 16.07 -1.66 -29.95
C GLN A 382 16.47 -2.36 -31.24
N SER A 383 17.00 -3.58 -31.14
CA SER A 383 17.38 -4.40 -32.29
C SER A 383 16.23 -5.20 -32.91
N THR A 384 15.02 -5.17 -32.30
CA THR A 384 13.86 -5.98 -32.75
C THR A 384 12.71 -5.09 -33.25
N ASN A 385 12.85 -3.78 -33.19
CA ASN A 385 11.99 -2.75 -33.81
C ASN A 385 12.72 -2.15 -35.03
#